data_5f5f60dc7a95e9f1a205030c5a9c3d0c
#
_entry.id   5f5f60dc7a95e9f1a205030c5a9c3d0c
#
_cell.length_a   1.000
_cell.length_b   1.000
_cell.length_c   1.000
_cell.angle_alpha   90.00
_cell.angle_beta   90.00
_cell.angle_gamma   90.00
#
_symmetry.space_group_name_H-M   'P 1'
#
loop_
_entity.id
_entity.type
_entity.pdbx_description
1 polymer ?
#
loop_
_entity_poly.entity_id
_entity_poly.type
_entity_poly.pdbx_seq_one_letter_code
_entity_poly.pdbx_strand_id
1 'polypeptide(L)'
;TVYGVLRSGTWGWVHPKPSAPAIAGVSLVFWFVLTGLLLIGVLVEWEVYRERTGREPLFRPSMFASRQMTGGLIAFFFQFLVQAGIFFTIPLFLSVILGLDALQTGLRLLPLSLALLASALLIPKLVPGASPRRVSRFGLLSILAGALVLVAGLDPGANAGVVLIPMALVGLGIGALASQLGATTVSSFPDSMSAEIGGLQNTFTNFGASLGTALVGAVLIGSLTATFLTGVSHNPAIPSSVTAGASVTLEAGIPFLSDADLKKALSATTLDAAAQNAIVVENANARLVGLRTALAVVALIIVAALFSTRMLPGTAIASDDPDQTDPVDGTHASSTPV
;
A
#
# COMPACT_ATOMS: atom_id res chain seq x y z
N THR A 1 -7.10 4.50 14.18
CA THR A 1 -7.47 3.61 13.05
C THR A 1 -6.37 2.62 12.71
N VAL A 2 -5.14 3.04 12.31
CA VAL A 2 -4.05 2.16 11.85
C VAL A 2 -3.72 1.04 12.85
N TYR A 3 -3.58 1.37 14.13
CA TYR A 3 -3.33 0.36 15.18
C TYR A 3 -4.45 -0.70 15.26
N GLY A 4 -5.71 -0.28 15.12
CA GLY A 4 -6.83 -1.21 15.07
C GLY A 4 -6.73 -2.17 13.89
N VAL A 5 -6.42 -1.63 12.67
CA VAL A 5 -6.23 -2.45 11.47
C VAL A 5 -5.07 -3.43 11.63
N LEU A 6 -3.94 -3.00 12.19
CA LEU A 6 -2.78 -3.85 12.45
C LEU A 6 -3.13 -5.04 13.38
N ARG A 7 -3.97 -4.80 14.39
CA ARG A 7 -4.41 -5.83 15.34
C ARG A 7 -5.57 -6.70 14.85
N SER A 8 -6.19 -6.36 13.73
CA SER A 8 -7.37 -7.08 13.22
C SER A 8 -7.11 -8.56 12.92
N GLY A 9 -5.90 -8.91 12.51
CA GLY A 9 -5.47 -10.28 12.28
C GLY A 9 -5.47 -11.14 13.54
N THR A 10 -5.14 -10.54 14.70
CA THR A 10 -5.08 -11.24 16.00
C THR A 10 -6.36 -11.09 16.83
N TRP A 11 -7.00 -9.93 16.81
CA TRP A 11 -8.16 -9.63 17.65
C TRP A 11 -9.52 -9.83 16.96
N GLY A 12 -9.55 -9.95 15.60
CA GLY A 12 -10.76 -9.96 14.80
C GLY A 12 -11.29 -8.54 14.54
N TRP A 13 -12.00 -8.34 13.44
CA TRP A 13 -12.48 -7.02 13.03
C TRP A 13 -13.64 -6.50 13.89
N VAL A 14 -14.69 -7.30 14.03
CA VAL A 14 -15.91 -6.97 14.78
C VAL A 14 -16.15 -8.00 15.88
N HIS A 15 -16.12 -9.28 15.53
CA HIS A 15 -16.22 -10.34 16.50
C HIS A 15 -14.84 -10.62 17.10
N PRO A 16 -14.69 -10.54 18.44
CA PRO A 16 -13.42 -10.83 19.09
C PRO A 16 -13.07 -12.30 18.91
N LYS A 17 -11.78 -12.58 18.62
CA LYS A 17 -11.25 -13.93 18.67
C LYS A 17 -11.14 -14.42 20.12
N PRO A 18 -11.08 -15.75 20.38
CA PRO A 18 -10.80 -16.27 21.70
C PRO A 18 -9.57 -15.56 22.32
N SER A 19 -9.62 -15.19 23.59
CA SER A 19 -8.59 -14.42 24.31
C SER A 19 -8.34 -12.96 23.83
N ALA A 20 -9.01 -12.47 22.80
CA ALA A 20 -8.87 -11.08 22.36
C ALA A 20 -9.63 -10.11 23.27
N PRO A 21 -9.07 -8.91 23.53
CA PRO A 21 -9.76 -7.91 24.34
C PRO A 21 -11.01 -7.40 23.61
N ALA A 22 -12.13 -7.33 24.35
CA ALA A 22 -13.42 -6.92 23.84
C ALA A 22 -14.12 -5.95 24.80
N ILE A 23 -14.90 -5.01 24.26
CA ILE A 23 -15.79 -4.13 25.00
C ILE A 23 -17.20 -4.35 24.46
N ALA A 24 -18.14 -4.64 25.36
CA ALA A 24 -19.54 -4.93 25.02
C ALA A 24 -19.71 -6.06 23.96
N GLY A 25 -18.85 -7.10 24.00
CA GLY A 25 -18.89 -8.22 23.04
C GLY A 25 -18.33 -7.91 21.65
N VAL A 26 -17.79 -6.69 21.45
CA VAL A 26 -17.22 -6.25 20.17
C VAL A 26 -15.70 -6.10 20.31
N SER A 27 -14.96 -6.51 19.27
CA SER A 27 -13.51 -6.41 19.24
C SER A 27 -13.02 -4.96 19.47
N LEU A 28 -11.95 -4.79 20.22
CA LEU A 28 -11.28 -3.49 20.40
C LEU A 28 -10.86 -2.85 19.05
N VAL A 29 -10.65 -3.64 18.01
CA VAL A 29 -10.35 -3.13 16.66
C VAL A 29 -11.44 -2.19 16.17
N PHE A 30 -12.69 -2.60 16.28
CA PHE A 30 -13.84 -1.78 15.90
C PHE A 30 -13.83 -0.42 16.62
N TRP A 31 -13.61 -0.44 17.94
CA TRP A 31 -13.58 0.78 18.76
C TRP A 31 -12.41 1.71 18.39
N PHE A 32 -11.23 1.16 18.11
CA PHE A 32 -10.09 1.96 17.64
C PHE A 32 -10.34 2.59 16.27
N VAL A 33 -10.97 1.86 15.36
CA VAL A 33 -11.31 2.39 14.04
C VAL A 33 -12.38 3.49 14.18
N LEU A 34 -13.44 3.21 14.94
CA LEU A 34 -14.51 4.17 15.17
C LEU A 34 -14.01 5.45 15.86
N THR A 35 -13.24 5.32 16.95
CA THR A 35 -12.67 6.49 17.64
C THR A 35 -11.77 7.29 16.70
N GLY A 36 -10.93 6.62 15.91
CA GLY A 36 -10.07 7.31 14.95
C GLY A 36 -10.86 8.07 13.87
N LEU A 37 -11.94 7.50 13.36
CA LEU A 37 -12.83 8.18 12.41
C LEU A 37 -13.56 9.37 13.05
N LEU A 38 -14.04 9.22 14.27
CA LEU A 38 -14.69 10.31 15.02
C LEU A 38 -13.72 11.47 15.27
N LEU A 39 -12.47 11.17 15.65
CA LEU A 39 -11.46 12.22 15.87
C LEU A 39 -11.10 12.95 14.56
N ILE A 40 -11.03 12.24 13.43
CA ILE A 40 -10.85 12.87 12.12
C ILE A 40 -12.05 13.79 11.80
N GLY A 41 -13.29 13.34 12.07
CA GLY A 41 -14.49 14.15 11.90
C GLY A 41 -14.45 15.42 12.74
N VAL A 42 -14.12 15.31 14.02
CA VAL A 42 -13.96 16.46 14.93
C VAL A 42 -12.86 17.41 14.44
N LEU A 43 -11.73 16.90 13.94
CA LEU A 43 -10.68 17.74 13.36
C LEU A 43 -11.19 18.53 12.15
N VAL A 44 -11.87 17.86 11.21
CA VAL A 44 -12.43 18.53 10.02
C VAL A 44 -13.45 19.61 10.41
N GLU A 45 -14.37 19.31 11.34
CA GLU A 45 -15.33 20.30 11.85
C GLU A 45 -14.64 21.50 12.52
N TRP A 46 -13.59 21.24 13.28
CA TRP A 46 -12.77 22.27 13.90
C TRP A 46 -12.10 23.19 12.86
N GLU A 47 -11.51 22.61 11.81
CA GLU A 47 -10.87 23.38 10.74
C GLU A 47 -11.89 24.17 9.91
N VAL A 48 -13.09 23.62 9.63
CA VAL A 48 -14.21 24.33 9.02
C VAL A 48 -14.63 25.52 9.88
N TYR A 49 -14.74 25.34 11.20
CA TYR A 49 -15.07 26.42 12.12
C TYR A 49 -14.00 27.53 12.09
N ARG A 50 -12.71 27.16 12.09
CA ARG A 50 -11.60 28.13 12.01
C ARG A 50 -11.62 28.91 10.69
N GLU A 51 -11.81 28.22 9.57
CA GLU A 51 -11.90 28.83 8.24
C GLU A 51 -13.08 29.84 8.20
N ARG A 52 -14.27 29.47 8.71
CA ARG A 52 -15.45 30.35 8.75
C ARG A 52 -15.31 31.56 9.69
N THR A 53 -14.53 31.43 10.74
CA THR A 53 -14.29 32.52 11.71
C THR A 53 -13.10 33.41 11.36
N GLY A 54 -12.48 33.23 10.16
CA GLY A 54 -11.35 34.03 9.70
C GLY A 54 -10.05 33.77 10.47
N ARG A 55 -9.96 32.67 11.22
CA ARG A 55 -8.74 32.22 11.87
C ARG A 55 -7.92 31.37 10.90
N GLU A 56 -6.60 31.39 11.01
CA GLU A 56 -5.75 30.56 10.17
C GLU A 56 -5.94 29.07 10.47
N PRO A 57 -6.52 28.27 9.57
CA PRO A 57 -6.63 26.82 9.72
C PRO A 57 -5.30 26.14 9.40
N LEU A 58 -5.10 24.90 9.85
CA LEU A 58 -3.95 24.08 9.46
C LEU A 58 -4.01 23.72 7.97
N PHE A 59 -5.21 23.49 7.48
CA PHE A 59 -5.54 23.34 6.06
C PHE A 59 -6.94 23.85 5.84
N ARG A 60 -7.21 24.35 4.64
CA ARG A 60 -8.55 24.87 4.30
C ARG A 60 -9.45 23.74 3.81
N PRO A 61 -10.49 23.34 4.55
CA PRO A 61 -11.42 22.30 4.09
C PRO A 61 -12.07 22.63 2.75
N SER A 62 -12.23 23.91 2.40
CA SER A 62 -12.70 24.35 1.07
C SER A 62 -11.85 23.84 -0.09
N MET A 63 -10.56 23.51 0.12
CA MET A 63 -9.67 22.91 -0.91
C MET A 63 -10.20 21.57 -1.42
N PHE A 64 -10.90 20.80 -0.58
CA PHE A 64 -11.49 19.52 -0.98
C PHE A 64 -12.68 19.66 -1.93
N ALA A 65 -13.21 20.87 -2.13
CA ALA A 65 -14.20 21.16 -3.18
C ALA A 65 -13.57 21.03 -4.59
N SER A 66 -12.26 21.24 -4.73
CA SER A 66 -11.55 20.99 -5.97
C SER A 66 -11.47 19.50 -6.26
N ARG A 67 -12.09 19.08 -7.37
CA ARG A 67 -12.05 17.69 -7.83
C ARG A 67 -10.63 17.24 -8.18
N GLN A 68 -9.81 18.14 -8.70
CA GLN A 68 -8.42 17.86 -9.07
C GLN A 68 -7.58 17.62 -7.81
N MET A 69 -7.67 18.49 -6.82
CA MET A 69 -6.98 18.38 -5.53
C MET A 69 -7.36 17.09 -4.81
N THR A 70 -8.65 16.87 -4.60
CA THR A 70 -9.16 15.67 -3.93
C THR A 70 -8.77 14.40 -4.67
N GLY A 71 -8.89 14.40 -6.01
CA GLY A 71 -8.47 13.28 -6.84
C GLY A 71 -6.98 12.96 -6.74
N GLY A 72 -6.14 14.01 -6.70
CA GLY A 72 -4.70 13.89 -6.51
C GLY A 72 -4.33 13.31 -5.13
N LEU A 73 -4.94 13.82 -4.06
CA LEU A 73 -4.71 13.32 -2.70
C LEU A 73 -5.16 11.84 -2.54
N ILE A 74 -6.31 11.48 -3.09
CA ILE A 74 -6.79 10.08 -3.10
C ILE A 74 -5.82 9.20 -3.90
N ALA A 75 -5.30 9.69 -5.02
CA ALA A 75 -4.33 8.95 -5.81
C ALA A 75 -3.00 8.78 -5.05
N PHE A 76 -2.50 9.79 -4.32
CA PHE A 76 -1.37 9.65 -3.41
C PHE A 76 -1.63 8.61 -2.32
N PHE A 77 -2.78 8.68 -1.68
CA PHE A 77 -3.16 7.69 -0.65
C PHE A 77 -3.08 6.26 -1.21
N PHE A 78 -3.72 5.98 -2.33
CA PHE A 78 -3.71 4.64 -2.94
C PHE A 78 -2.33 4.23 -3.44
N GLN A 79 -1.56 5.15 -4.03
CA GLN A 79 -0.20 4.86 -4.47
C GLN A 79 0.65 4.36 -3.31
N PHE A 80 0.68 5.10 -2.19
CA PHE A 80 1.52 4.76 -1.05
C PHE A 80 0.98 3.58 -0.25
N LEU A 81 -0.33 3.37 -0.23
CA LEU A 81 -0.94 2.17 0.35
C LEU A 81 -0.50 0.90 -0.41
N VAL A 82 -0.58 0.91 -1.73
CA VAL A 82 -0.14 -0.20 -2.59
C VAL A 82 1.37 -0.41 -2.49
N GLN A 83 2.14 0.68 -2.57
CA GLN A 83 3.60 0.64 -2.48
C GLN A 83 4.07 0.05 -1.15
N ALA A 84 3.50 0.49 -0.03
CA ALA A 84 3.84 -0.03 1.29
C ALA A 84 3.48 -1.51 1.45
N GLY A 85 2.33 -1.94 0.90
CA GLY A 85 1.94 -3.35 0.87
C GLY A 85 2.92 -4.22 0.11
N ILE A 86 3.35 -3.79 -1.08
CA ILE A 86 4.34 -4.50 -1.90
C ILE A 86 5.70 -4.51 -1.20
N PHE A 87 6.16 -3.37 -0.68
CA PHE A 87 7.45 -3.24 -0.01
C PHE A 87 7.52 -4.00 1.31
N PHE A 88 6.38 -4.30 1.93
CA PHE A 88 6.31 -5.21 3.06
C PHE A 88 6.38 -6.68 2.62
N THR A 89 5.62 -7.06 1.60
CA THR A 89 5.43 -8.46 1.20
C THR A 89 6.64 -9.06 0.49
N ILE A 90 7.28 -8.29 -0.42
CA ILE A 90 8.35 -8.83 -1.26
C ILE A 90 9.65 -9.13 -0.51
N PRO A 91 10.19 -8.22 0.34
CA PRO A 91 11.36 -8.55 1.14
C PRO A 91 11.12 -9.75 2.06
N LEU A 92 9.91 -9.87 2.60
CA LEU A 92 9.53 -10.99 3.45
C LEU A 92 9.54 -12.32 2.67
N PHE A 93 9.04 -12.33 1.43
CA PHE A 93 9.14 -13.47 0.54
C PHE A 93 10.60 -13.85 0.26
N LEU A 94 11.42 -12.89 -0.13
CA LEU A 94 12.82 -13.14 -0.50
C LEU A 94 13.66 -13.61 0.69
N SER A 95 13.51 -12.98 1.86
CA SER A 95 14.32 -13.30 3.03
C SER A 95 13.84 -14.53 3.79
N VAL A 96 12.53 -14.70 4.00
CA VAL A 96 12.01 -15.77 4.86
C VAL A 96 11.70 -17.05 4.07
N ILE A 97 11.16 -16.93 2.85
CA ILE A 97 10.83 -18.14 2.05
C ILE A 97 12.04 -18.62 1.24
N LEU A 98 12.74 -17.70 0.57
CA LEU A 98 13.88 -18.06 -0.25
C LEU A 98 15.21 -18.04 0.52
N GLY A 99 15.21 -17.58 1.79
CA GLY A 99 16.39 -17.57 2.65
C GLY A 99 17.51 -16.63 2.18
N LEU A 100 17.18 -15.60 1.38
CA LEU A 100 18.16 -14.65 0.88
C LEU A 100 18.63 -13.70 1.98
N ASP A 101 19.91 -13.38 1.98
CA ASP A 101 20.46 -12.34 2.84
C ASP A 101 20.03 -10.92 2.39
N ALA A 102 20.38 -9.92 3.19
CA ALA A 102 20.00 -8.53 2.92
C ALA A 102 20.56 -8.01 1.58
N LEU A 103 21.81 -8.38 1.23
CA LEU A 103 22.43 -7.96 -0.02
C LEU A 103 21.75 -8.60 -1.22
N GLN A 104 21.54 -9.90 -1.16
CA GLN A 104 20.86 -10.66 -2.21
C GLN A 104 19.43 -10.16 -2.42
N THR A 105 18.69 -9.90 -1.34
CA THR A 105 17.36 -9.30 -1.38
C THR A 105 17.39 -7.93 -2.06
N GLY A 106 18.33 -7.05 -1.68
CA GLY A 106 18.51 -5.73 -2.28
C GLY A 106 18.80 -5.80 -3.79
N LEU A 107 19.68 -6.71 -4.21
CA LEU A 107 19.99 -6.93 -5.62
C LEU A 107 18.77 -7.40 -6.44
N ARG A 108 17.88 -8.18 -5.85
CA ARG A 108 16.62 -8.60 -6.51
C ARG A 108 15.58 -7.49 -6.63
N LEU A 109 15.72 -6.44 -5.81
CA LEU A 109 14.87 -5.24 -5.89
C LEU A 109 15.42 -4.16 -6.83
N LEU A 110 16.65 -4.27 -7.34
CA LEU A 110 17.23 -3.29 -8.28
C LEU A 110 16.34 -3.01 -9.51
N PRO A 111 15.70 -4.00 -10.16
CA PRO A 111 14.84 -3.73 -11.31
C PRO A 111 13.70 -2.79 -10.99
N LEU A 112 13.15 -2.84 -9.77
CA LEU A 112 12.13 -1.91 -9.31
C LEU A 112 12.68 -0.47 -9.27
N SER A 113 13.83 -0.28 -8.63
CA SER A 113 14.42 1.06 -8.45
C SER A 113 14.85 1.68 -9.78
N LEU A 114 15.46 0.88 -10.67
CA LEU A 114 15.86 1.32 -12.01
C LEU A 114 14.65 1.66 -12.88
N ALA A 115 13.62 0.82 -12.88
CA ALA A 115 12.41 1.05 -13.64
C ALA A 115 11.63 2.26 -13.12
N LEU A 116 11.57 2.45 -11.79
CA LEU A 116 10.96 3.61 -11.15
C LEU A 116 11.67 4.90 -11.59
N LEU A 117 12.99 4.95 -11.46
CA LEU A 117 13.77 6.12 -11.86
C LEU A 117 13.62 6.42 -13.35
N ALA A 118 13.77 5.40 -14.19
CA ALA A 118 13.61 5.54 -15.64
C ALA A 118 12.21 6.06 -15.99
N SER A 119 11.16 5.49 -15.44
CA SER A 119 9.77 5.88 -15.68
C SER A 119 9.49 7.31 -15.19
N ALA A 120 9.93 7.67 -13.99
CA ALA A 120 9.73 9.01 -13.43
C ALA A 120 10.39 10.12 -14.28
N LEU A 121 11.58 9.85 -14.85
CA LEU A 121 12.31 10.81 -15.67
C LEU A 121 11.90 10.81 -17.15
N LEU A 122 11.59 9.63 -17.70
CA LEU A 122 11.34 9.50 -19.14
C LEU A 122 9.88 9.80 -19.52
N ILE A 123 8.90 9.48 -18.70
CA ILE A 123 7.48 9.71 -19.04
C ILE A 123 7.20 11.18 -19.33
N PRO A 124 7.61 12.16 -18.51
CA PRO A 124 7.40 13.58 -18.81
C PRO A 124 8.08 14.04 -20.11
N LYS A 125 9.24 13.43 -20.43
CA LYS A 125 10.01 13.78 -21.65
C LYS A 125 9.44 13.13 -22.91
N LEU A 126 9.02 11.87 -22.84
CA LEU A 126 8.55 11.12 -23.99
C LEU A 126 7.10 11.44 -24.37
N VAL A 127 6.30 11.81 -23.38
CA VAL A 127 4.86 12.09 -23.57
C VAL A 127 4.46 13.37 -22.82
N PRO A 128 5.03 14.54 -23.19
CA PRO A 128 4.82 15.79 -22.45
C PRO A 128 3.35 16.25 -22.46
N GLY A 129 2.56 15.85 -23.45
CA GLY A 129 1.12 16.16 -23.53
C GLY A 129 0.21 15.11 -22.88
N ALA A 130 0.74 14.13 -22.17
CA ALA A 130 -0.10 13.10 -21.55
C ALA A 130 -0.87 13.66 -20.34
N SER A 131 -2.18 13.39 -20.31
CA SER A 131 -2.99 13.77 -19.16
C SER A 131 -2.61 12.95 -17.92
N PRO A 132 -2.64 13.56 -16.71
CA PRO A 132 -2.38 12.85 -15.45
C PRO A 132 -3.22 11.60 -15.26
N ARG A 133 -4.48 11.63 -15.73
CA ARG A 133 -5.38 10.46 -15.72
C ARG A 133 -4.84 9.28 -16.54
N ARG A 134 -4.31 9.54 -17.74
CA ARG A 134 -3.80 8.47 -18.61
C ARG A 134 -2.53 7.86 -18.02
N VAL A 135 -1.61 8.70 -17.58
CA VAL A 135 -0.36 8.24 -16.98
C VAL A 135 -0.60 7.48 -15.67
N SER A 136 -1.50 7.99 -14.82
CA SER A 136 -1.84 7.29 -13.57
C SER A 136 -2.53 5.94 -13.83
N ARG A 137 -3.39 5.84 -14.84
CA ARG A 137 -3.98 4.55 -15.24
C ARG A 137 -2.92 3.57 -15.74
N PHE A 138 -2.03 4.04 -16.59
CA PHE A 138 -0.90 3.21 -17.05
C PHE A 138 -0.07 2.74 -15.86
N GLY A 139 0.27 3.64 -14.94
CA GLY A 139 1.03 3.30 -13.73
C GLY A 139 0.34 2.24 -12.87
N LEU A 140 -0.95 2.41 -12.57
CA LEU A 140 -1.71 1.45 -11.78
C LEU A 140 -1.87 0.09 -12.51
N LEU A 141 -2.10 0.10 -13.82
CA LEU A 141 -2.19 -1.14 -14.61
C LEU A 141 -0.84 -1.88 -14.65
N SER A 142 0.27 -1.15 -14.74
CA SER A 142 1.62 -1.74 -14.67
C SER A 142 1.87 -2.39 -13.30
N ILE A 143 1.50 -1.71 -12.20
CA ILE A 143 1.61 -2.28 -10.84
C ILE A 143 0.71 -3.51 -10.71
N LEU A 144 -0.52 -3.46 -11.22
CA LEU A 144 -1.45 -4.59 -11.21
C LEU A 144 -0.88 -5.79 -11.95
N ALA A 145 -0.37 -5.56 -13.17
CA ALA A 145 0.28 -6.61 -13.95
C ALA A 145 1.46 -7.22 -13.20
N GLY A 146 2.32 -6.39 -12.59
CA GLY A 146 3.43 -6.86 -11.76
C GLY A 146 2.95 -7.70 -10.57
N ALA A 147 1.92 -7.26 -9.85
CA ALA A 147 1.35 -8.00 -8.74
C ALA A 147 0.75 -9.35 -9.18
N LEU A 148 0.03 -9.40 -10.29
CA LEU A 148 -0.56 -10.63 -10.82
C LEU A 148 0.49 -11.62 -11.32
N VAL A 149 1.52 -11.15 -12.04
CA VAL A 149 2.64 -11.99 -12.48
C VAL A 149 3.39 -12.55 -11.27
N LEU A 150 3.56 -11.76 -10.22
CA LEU A 150 4.18 -12.22 -8.99
C LEU A 150 3.34 -13.31 -8.32
N VAL A 151 2.03 -13.11 -8.15
CA VAL A 151 1.12 -14.11 -7.56
C VAL A 151 1.18 -15.43 -8.37
N ALA A 152 1.21 -15.35 -9.70
CA ALA A 152 1.29 -16.51 -10.56
C ALA A 152 2.65 -17.24 -10.46
N GLY A 153 3.73 -16.52 -10.18
CA GLY A 153 5.09 -17.07 -10.06
C GLY A 153 5.48 -17.54 -8.65
N LEU A 154 4.63 -17.32 -7.65
CA LEU A 154 4.89 -17.76 -6.27
C LEU A 154 4.62 -19.27 -6.12
N ASP A 155 5.66 -20.09 -6.28
CA ASP A 155 5.61 -21.54 -6.09
C ASP A 155 6.65 -22.01 -5.06
N PRO A 156 6.47 -23.18 -4.41
CA PRO A 156 7.42 -23.71 -3.43
C PRO A 156 8.82 -23.92 -3.99
N GLY A 157 8.95 -24.15 -5.30
CA GLY A 157 10.21 -24.31 -6.03
C GLY A 157 10.65 -23.07 -6.80
N ALA A 158 9.99 -21.91 -6.60
CA ALA A 158 10.32 -20.69 -7.32
C ALA A 158 11.75 -20.23 -7.04
N ASN A 159 12.48 -19.92 -8.10
CA ASN A 159 13.79 -19.33 -7.97
C ASN A 159 13.66 -17.80 -7.74
N ALA A 160 14.68 -17.19 -7.12
CA ALA A 160 14.70 -15.76 -6.83
C ALA A 160 14.60 -14.86 -8.08
N GLY A 161 14.74 -15.40 -9.28
CA GLY A 161 14.56 -14.66 -10.54
C GLY A 161 13.10 -14.33 -10.86
N VAL A 162 12.14 -15.04 -10.26
CA VAL A 162 10.70 -14.83 -10.49
C VAL A 162 10.23 -13.40 -10.17
N VAL A 163 10.94 -12.69 -9.29
CA VAL A 163 10.58 -11.31 -8.90
C VAL A 163 11.09 -10.24 -9.87
N LEU A 164 12.01 -10.53 -10.78
CA LEU A 164 12.67 -9.52 -11.62
C LEU A 164 11.67 -8.75 -12.50
N ILE A 165 10.86 -9.47 -13.28
CA ILE A 165 9.84 -8.88 -14.16
C ILE A 165 8.75 -8.18 -13.36
N PRO A 166 8.13 -8.81 -12.34
CA PRO A 166 7.19 -8.12 -11.48
C PRO A 166 7.71 -6.82 -10.87
N MET A 167 8.95 -6.83 -10.36
CA MET A 167 9.55 -5.64 -9.75
C MET A 167 9.80 -4.53 -10.77
N ALA A 168 10.22 -4.87 -11.98
CA ALA A 168 10.34 -3.88 -13.06
C ALA A 168 8.96 -3.26 -13.41
N LEU A 169 7.91 -4.07 -13.53
CA LEU A 169 6.55 -3.58 -13.80
C LEU A 169 6.01 -2.69 -12.68
N VAL A 170 6.24 -3.08 -11.43
CA VAL A 170 5.86 -2.28 -10.25
C VAL A 170 6.62 -0.96 -10.24
N GLY A 171 7.94 -1.00 -10.50
CA GLY A 171 8.77 0.20 -10.57
C GLY A 171 8.32 1.17 -11.67
N LEU A 172 8.07 0.66 -12.88
CA LEU A 172 7.50 1.45 -13.98
C LEU A 172 6.20 2.15 -13.55
N GLY A 173 5.32 1.43 -12.89
CA GLY A 173 4.04 1.97 -12.45
C GLY A 173 4.18 3.04 -11.36
N ILE A 174 5.00 2.79 -10.33
CA ILE A 174 5.24 3.77 -9.26
C ILE A 174 5.89 5.03 -9.82
N GLY A 175 6.90 4.90 -10.71
CA GLY A 175 7.55 6.03 -11.34
C GLY A 175 6.60 6.85 -12.24
N ALA A 176 5.69 6.17 -12.96
CA ALA A 176 4.65 6.83 -13.73
C ALA A 176 3.73 7.69 -12.84
N LEU A 177 3.27 7.14 -11.70
CA LEU A 177 2.46 7.88 -10.75
C LEU A 177 3.24 9.06 -10.15
N ALA A 178 4.47 8.84 -9.71
CA ALA A 178 5.32 9.87 -9.12
C ALA A 178 5.56 11.03 -10.07
N SER A 179 5.67 10.78 -11.38
CA SER A 179 5.89 11.80 -12.40
C SER A 179 4.73 12.80 -12.57
N GLN A 180 3.51 12.45 -12.12
CA GLN A 180 2.31 13.23 -12.41
C GLN A 180 1.59 13.75 -11.16
N LEU A 181 1.59 12.98 -10.07
CA LEU A 181 0.70 13.30 -8.94
C LEU A 181 1.12 14.55 -8.18
N GLY A 182 2.43 14.81 -8.06
CA GLY A 182 2.95 16.01 -7.41
C GLY A 182 2.46 17.28 -8.11
N ALA A 183 2.71 17.37 -9.40
CA ALA A 183 2.28 18.50 -10.22
C ALA A 183 0.75 18.65 -10.24
N THR A 184 -0.01 17.54 -10.28
CA THR A 184 -1.49 17.58 -10.35
C THR A 184 -2.11 18.25 -9.13
N THR A 185 -1.58 18.01 -7.93
CA THR A 185 -2.12 18.62 -6.71
C THR A 185 -1.66 20.07 -6.54
N VAL A 186 -0.38 20.35 -6.78
CA VAL A 186 0.16 21.71 -6.62
C VAL A 186 -0.46 22.69 -7.62
N SER A 187 -0.62 22.30 -8.88
CA SER A 187 -1.23 23.15 -9.91
C SER A 187 -2.74 23.43 -9.71
N SER A 188 -3.34 22.90 -8.65
CA SER A 188 -4.75 23.15 -8.34
C SER A 188 -5.02 24.49 -7.67
N PHE A 189 -3.98 25.15 -7.13
CA PHE A 189 -4.08 26.37 -6.32
C PHE A 189 -2.88 27.28 -6.53
N PRO A 190 -2.96 28.58 -6.14
CA PRO A 190 -1.84 29.50 -6.22
C PRO A 190 -0.63 29.05 -5.38
N ASP A 191 0.57 29.46 -5.77
CA ASP A 191 1.84 29.10 -5.11
C ASP A 191 1.88 29.45 -3.63
N SER A 192 1.15 30.50 -3.20
CA SER A 192 1.02 30.88 -1.78
C SER A 192 0.42 29.79 -0.89
N MET A 193 -0.24 28.80 -1.46
CA MET A 193 -0.85 27.67 -0.75
C MET A 193 -0.02 26.37 -0.85
N SER A 194 1.14 26.41 -1.47
CA SER A 194 1.98 25.22 -1.69
C SER A 194 2.37 24.50 -0.40
N ALA A 195 2.58 25.24 0.70
CA ALA A 195 2.90 24.65 2.00
C ALA A 195 1.72 23.83 2.58
N GLU A 196 0.48 24.35 2.49
CA GLU A 196 -0.72 23.63 2.92
C GLU A 196 -0.94 22.36 2.08
N ILE A 197 -0.77 22.48 0.75
CA ILE A 197 -0.88 21.35 -0.19
C ILE A 197 0.16 20.28 0.11
N GLY A 198 1.42 20.68 0.31
CA GLY A 198 2.50 19.76 0.67
C GLY A 198 2.23 19.03 2.00
N GLY A 199 1.69 19.73 2.99
CA GLY A 199 1.25 19.14 4.27
C GLY A 199 0.16 18.10 4.09
N LEU A 200 -0.86 18.39 3.26
CA LEU A 200 -1.93 17.44 2.92
C LEU A 200 -1.38 16.24 2.13
N GLN A 201 -0.56 16.45 1.10
CA GLN A 201 0.08 15.37 0.36
C GLN A 201 0.85 14.42 1.28
N ASN A 202 1.67 14.99 2.17
CA ASN A 202 2.45 14.19 3.12
C ASN A 202 1.55 13.42 4.11
N THR A 203 0.44 14.02 4.54
CA THR A 203 -0.55 13.36 5.40
C THR A 203 -1.17 12.16 4.70
N PHE A 204 -1.66 12.33 3.46
CA PHE A 204 -2.28 11.24 2.68
C PHE A 204 -1.27 10.15 2.31
N THR A 205 -0.02 10.52 2.00
CA THR A 205 1.10 9.61 1.77
C THR A 205 1.37 8.72 2.98
N ASN A 206 1.59 9.33 4.15
CA ASN A 206 1.90 8.59 5.38
C ASN A 206 0.72 7.76 5.88
N PHE A 207 -0.51 8.27 5.73
CA PHE A 207 -1.71 7.54 6.08
C PHE A 207 -1.89 6.32 5.17
N GLY A 208 -1.70 6.50 3.85
CA GLY A 208 -1.73 5.40 2.88
C GLY A 208 -0.68 4.33 3.20
N ALA A 209 0.58 4.73 3.40
CA ALA A 209 1.66 3.81 3.71
C ALA A 209 1.43 3.03 5.01
N SER A 210 1.00 3.72 6.07
CA SER A 210 0.71 3.09 7.36
C SER A 210 -0.45 2.11 7.27
N LEU A 211 -1.52 2.50 6.57
CA LEU A 211 -2.68 1.64 6.39
C LEU A 211 -2.36 0.44 5.48
N GLY A 212 -1.54 0.67 4.43
CA GLY A 212 -1.10 -0.37 3.51
C GLY A 212 -0.31 -1.47 4.22
N THR A 213 0.69 -1.09 4.99
CA THR A 213 1.48 -2.04 5.79
C THR A 213 0.60 -2.77 6.81
N ALA A 214 -0.27 -2.05 7.52
CA ALA A 214 -1.14 -2.65 8.53
C ALA A 214 -2.16 -3.63 7.92
N LEU A 215 -2.81 -3.25 6.81
CA LEU A 215 -3.80 -4.09 6.14
C LEU A 215 -3.17 -5.33 5.53
N VAL A 216 -2.10 -5.16 4.77
CA VAL A 216 -1.40 -6.28 4.11
C VAL A 216 -0.78 -7.21 5.14
N GLY A 217 -0.18 -6.67 6.20
CA GLY A 217 0.35 -7.45 7.32
C GLY A 217 -0.74 -8.24 8.05
N ALA A 218 -1.89 -7.62 8.34
CA ALA A 218 -3.01 -8.29 8.99
C ALA A 218 -3.60 -9.42 8.12
N VAL A 219 -3.73 -9.20 6.81
CA VAL A 219 -4.20 -10.23 5.87
C VAL A 219 -3.19 -11.36 5.76
N LEU A 220 -1.90 -11.05 5.66
CA LEU A 220 -0.83 -12.03 5.59
C LEU A 220 -0.85 -12.95 6.82
N ILE A 221 -0.80 -12.37 8.01
CA ILE A 221 -0.77 -13.12 9.28
C ILE A 221 -2.08 -13.90 9.46
N GLY A 222 -3.22 -13.27 9.20
CA GLY A 222 -4.53 -13.92 9.32
C GLY A 222 -4.69 -15.13 8.39
N SER A 223 -4.29 -14.97 7.13
CA SER A 223 -4.34 -16.06 6.14
C SER A 223 -3.33 -17.17 6.46
N LEU A 224 -2.11 -16.80 6.87
CA LEU A 224 -1.08 -17.75 7.30
C LEU A 224 -1.60 -18.59 8.48
N THR A 225 -2.11 -17.94 9.52
CA THR A 225 -2.62 -18.63 10.72
C THR A 225 -3.78 -19.58 10.37
N ALA A 226 -4.76 -19.11 9.59
CA ALA A 226 -5.90 -19.92 9.19
C ALA A 226 -5.47 -21.14 8.35
N THR A 227 -4.59 -20.94 7.36
CA THR A 227 -4.12 -22.02 6.49
C THR A 227 -3.28 -23.03 7.26
N PHE A 228 -2.38 -22.58 8.13
CA PHE A 228 -1.56 -23.45 8.95
C PHE A 228 -2.41 -24.32 9.90
N LEU A 229 -3.33 -23.72 10.65
CA LEU A 229 -4.22 -24.44 11.56
C LEU A 229 -5.07 -25.47 10.82
N THR A 230 -5.60 -25.10 9.65
CA THR A 230 -6.36 -26.03 8.81
C THR A 230 -5.49 -27.17 8.30
N GLY A 231 -4.28 -26.90 7.82
CA GLY A 231 -3.34 -27.91 7.36
C GLY A 231 -2.95 -28.88 8.46
N VAL A 232 -2.54 -28.37 9.63
CA VAL A 232 -2.17 -29.21 10.79
C VAL A 232 -3.34 -30.06 11.28
N SER A 233 -4.55 -29.52 11.31
CA SER A 233 -5.74 -30.26 11.81
C SER A 233 -6.21 -31.38 10.89
N HIS A 234 -5.92 -31.30 9.58
CA HIS A 234 -6.32 -32.31 8.60
C HIS A 234 -5.20 -33.25 8.20
N ASN A 235 -3.98 -33.03 8.67
CA ASN A 235 -2.84 -33.87 8.31
C ASN A 235 -2.72 -35.08 9.25
N PRO A 236 -2.93 -36.31 8.76
CA PRO A 236 -2.94 -37.51 9.61
C PRO A 236 -1.56 -37.85 10.20
N ALA A 237 -0.47 -37.29 9.66
CA ALA A 237 0.87 -37.49 10.19
C ALA A 237 1.15 -36.63 11.45
N ILE A 238 0.26 -35.70 11.79
CA ILE A 238 0.45 -34.80 12.92
C ILE A 238 -0.46 -35.25 14.08
N PRO A 239 0.10 -35.57 15.26
CA PRO A 239 -0.69 -36.02 16.42
C PRO A 239 -1.69 -34.95 16.87
N SER A 240 -2.89 -35.39 17.28
CA SER A 240 -3.97 -34.50 17.76
C SER A 240 -3.59 -33.68 18.99
N SER A 241 -2.64 -34.17 19.80
CA SER A 241 -2.07 -33.41 20.93
C SER A 241 -1.33 -32.12 20.49
N VAL A 242 -0.67 -32.16 19.33
CA VAL A 242 0.00 -31.00 18.73
C VAL A 242 -1.05 -30.01 18.22
N THR A 243 -2.11 -30.50 17.58
CA THR A 243 -3.21 -29.66 17.06
C THR A 243 -3.90 -28.90 18.19
N ALA A 244 -4.18 -29.56 19.32
CA ALA A 244 -4.79 -28.94 20.49
C ALA A 244 -3.87 -27.89 21.17
N GLY A 245 -2.57 -28.19 21.27
CA GLY A 245 -1.59 -27.24 21.80
C GLY A 245 -1.30 -26.07 20.84
N ALA A 246 -1.23 -26.35 19.54
CA ALA A 246 -1.03 -25.36 18.50
C ALA A 246 -2.18 -24.34 18.47
N SER A 247 -3.44 -24.78 18.55
CA SER A 247 -4.59 -23.85 18.54
C SER A 247 -4.53 -22.82 19.67
N VAL A 248 -4.10 -23.19 20.86
CA VAL A 248 -3.98 -22.31 22.03
C VAL A 248 -2.78 -21.34 21.92
N THR A 249 -1.64 -21.84 21.45
CA THR A 249 -0.41 -21.02 21.36
C THR A 249 -0.42 -20.12 20.12
N LEU A 250 -1.09 -20.52 19.05
CA LEU A 250 -1.12 -19.83 17.76
C LEU A 250 -2.22 -18.77 17.66
N GLU A 251 -3.22 -18.79 18.56
CA GLU A 251 -4.19 -17.69 18.69
C GLU A 251 -3.52 -16.37 19.06
N ALA A 252 -2.32 -16.41 19.67
CA ALA A 252 -1.50 -15.24 19.95
C ALA A 252 -0.77 -14.68 18.71
N GLY A 253 -0.84 -15.34 17.55
CA GLY A 253 -0.19 -15.01 16.29
C GLY A 253 1.06 -15.86 16.05
N ILE A 254 1.11 -16.53 14.89
CA ILE A 254 2.30 -17.30 14.48
C ILE A 254 3.37 -16.30 14.05
N PRO A 255 4.60 -16.36 14.60
CA PRO A 255 5.73 -15.66 14.01
C PRO A 255 5.94 -16.19 12.59
N PHE A 256 6.24 -15.30 11.65
CA PHE A 256 6.59 -15.70 10.27
C PHE A 256 7.97 -16.35 10.28
N LEU A 257 8.04 -17.64 10.68
CA LEU A 257 9.27 -18.38 10.87
C LEU A 257 9.77 -18.96 9.56
N SER A 258 11.09 -18.92 9.36
CA SER A 258 11.75 -19.67 8.29
C SER A 258 11.69 -21.17 8.54
N ASP A 259 11.85 -21.98 7.48
CA ASP A 259 11.91 -23.44 7.63
C ASP A 259 13.08 -23.88 8.52
N ALA A 260 14.21 -23.16 8.48
CA ALA A 260 15.36 -23.44 9.30
C ALA A 260 15.07 -23.21 10.80
N ASP A 261 14.45 -22.08 11.13
CA ASP A 261 14.10 -21.73 12.50
C ASP A 261 13.02 -22.68 13.05
N LEU A 262 12.04 -23.03 12.23
CA LEU A 262 10.99 -23.98 12.59
C LEU A 262 11.59 -25.39 12.83
N LYS A 263 12.45 -25.89 11.93
CA LYS A 263 13.15 -27.17 12.12
C LYS A 263 13.97 -27.18 13.39
N LYS A 264 14.69 -26.08 13.68
CA LYS A 264 15.46 -25.93 14.93
C LYS A 264 14.57 -25.97 16.17
N ALA A 265 13.41 -25.31 16.13
CA ALA A 265 12.43 -25.36 17.22
C ALA A 265 11.85 -26.76 17.40
N LEU A 266 11.48 -27.44 16.31
CA LEU A 266 10.94 -28.80 16.33
C LEU A 266 11.94 -29.86 16.80
N SER A 267 13.24 -29.70 16.51
CA SER A 267 14.28 -30.64 16.97
C SER A 267 14.41 -30.74 18.49
N ALA A 268 13.91 -29.73 19.23
CA ALA A 268 13.84 -29.74 20.69
C ALA A 268 12.57 -30.43 21.25
N THR A 269 11.68 -30.90 20.39
CA THR A 269 10.43 -31.57 20.75
C THR A 269 10.57 -33.10 20.70
N THR A 270 9.64 -33.81 21.33
CA THR A 270 9.58 -35.29 21.31
C THR A 270 8.79 -35.87 20.11
N LEU A 271 8.51 -35.01 19.09
CA LEU A 271 7.79 -35.43 17.90
C LEU A 271 8.66 -36.32 17.01
N ASP A 272 8.06 -37.31 16.36
CA ASP A 272 8.74 -38.13 15.38
C ASP A 272 9.13 -37.34 14.11
N ALA A 273 10.04 -37.83 13.32
CA ALA A 273 10.56 -37.17 12.14
C ALA A 273 9.47 -36.93 11.07
N ALA A 274 8.46 -37.81 10.99
CA ALA A 274 7.37 -37.68 10.04
C ALA A 274 6.47 -36.50 10.39
N ALA A 275 6.07 -36.36 11.67
CA ALA A 275 5.28 -35.23 12.18
C ALA A 275 6.06 -33.92 12.05
N GLN A 276 7.35 -33.91 12.38
CA GLN A 276 8.18 -32.69 12.22
C GLN A 276 8.22 -32.22 10.75
N ASN A 277 8.45 -33.13 9.81
CA ASN A 277 8.46 -32.80 8.38
C ASN A 277 7.07 -32.36 7.90
N ALA A 278 5.99 -32.99 8.35
CA ALA A 278 4.63 -32.58 8.01
C ALA A 278 4.34 -31.13 8.48
N ILE A 279 4.73 -30.76 9.71
CA ILE A 279 4.57 -29.40 10.23
C ILE A 279 5.37 -28.38 9.39
N VAL A 280 6.58 -28.70 8.98
CA VAL A 280 7.40 -27.82 8.13
C VAL A 280 6.73 -27.61 6.77
N VAL A 281 6.20 -28.66 6.15
CA VAL A 281 5.49 -28.59 4.86
C VAL A 281 4.22 -27.73 4.99
N GLU A 282 3.42 -27.93 6.04
CA GLU A 282 2.22 -27.11 6.28
C GLU A 282 2.56 -25.64 6.53
N ASN A 283 3.65 -25.34 7.25
CA ASN A 283 4.13 -23.97 7.44
C ASN A 283 4.57 -23.32 6.12
N ALA A 284 5.32 -24.04 5.28
CA ALA A 284 5.75 -23.56 3.98
C ALA A 284 4.54 -23.23 3.07
N ASN A 285 3.53 -24.13 3.04
CA ASN A 285 2.30 -23.94 2.31
C ASN A 285 1.51 -22.73 2.85
N ALA A 286 1.34 -22.63 4.16
CA ALA A 286 0.64 -21.52 4.80
C ALA A 286 1.29 -20.15 4.50
N ARG A 287 2.62 -20.08 4.45
CA ARG A 287 3.36 -18.85 4.07
C ARG A 287 3.09 -18.45 2.63
N LEU A 288 3.10 -19.41 1.69
CA LEU A 288 2.81 -19.12 0.28
C LEU A 288 1.37 -18.66 0.08
N VAL A 289 0.41 -19.36 0.69
CA VAL A 289 -1.01 -18.97 0.64
C VAL A 289 -1.22 -17.59 1.27
N GLY A 290 -0.59 -17.32 2.41
CA GLY A 290 -0.64 -16.01 3.06
C GLY A 290 -0.12 -14.88 2.15
N LEU A 291 1.01 -15.08 1.49
CA LEU A 291 1.58 -14.11 0.55
C LEU A 291 0.71 -13.91 -0.69
N ARG A 292 0.19 -14.98 -1.28
CA ARG A 292 -0.74 -14.91 -2.42
C ARG A 292 -1.99 -14.13 -2.04
N THR A 293 -2.56 -14.39 -0.86
CA THR A 293 -3.74 -13.69 -0.35
C THR A 293 -3.45 -12.21 -0.11
N ALA A 294 -2.32 -11.88 0.50
CA ALA A 294 -1.89 -10.51 0.72
C ALA A 294 -1.72 -9.73 -0.59
N LEU A 295 -1.05 -10.32 -1.58
CA LEU A 295 -0.89 -9.72 -2.91
C LEU A 295 -2.21 -9.63 -3.69
N ALA A 296 -3.13 -10.58 -3.52
CA ALA A 296 -4.46 -10.51 -4.11
C ALA A 296 -5.26 -9.32 -3.54
N VAL A 297 -5.14 -9.06 -2.24
CA VAL A 297 -5.74 -7.86 -1.61
C VAL A 297 -5.10 -6.59 -2.16
N VAL A 298 -3.78 -6.55 -2.33
CA VAL A 298 -3.10 -5.42 -3.00
C VAL A 298 -3.63 -5.22 -4.41
N ALA A 299 -3.79 -6.29 -5.20
CA ALA A 299 -4.36 -6.22 -6.55
C ALA A 299 -5.81 -5.66 -6.54
N LEU A 300 -6.64 -6.08 -5.58
CA LEU A 300 -7.99 -5.55 -5.41
C LEU A 300 -7.98 -4.05 -5.07
N ILE A 301 -7.06 -3.62 -4.22
CA ILE A 301 -6.87 -2.20 -3.88
C ILE A 301 -6.45 -1.41 -5.11
N ILE A 302 -5.57 -1.95 -5.98
CA ILE A 302 -5.18 -1.30 -7.23
C ILE A 302 -6.39 -1.13 -8.16
N VAL A 303 -7.25 -2.14 -8.25
CA VAL A 303 -8.51 -2.05 -9.01
C VAL A 303 -9.39 -0.93 -8.45
N ALA A 304 -9.54 -0.83 -7.13
CA ALA A 304 -10.26 0.28 -6.51
C ALA A 304 -9.60 1.64 -6.83
N ALA A 305 -8.26 1.72 -6.77
CA ALA A 305 -7.49 2.90 -7.14
C ALA A 305 -7.71 3.33 -8.59
N LEU A 306 -7.89 2.41 -9.53
CA LEU A 306 -8.20 2.71 -10.92
C LEU A 306 -9.52 3.50 -11.08
N PHE A 307 -10.52 3.23 -10.24
CA PHE A 307 -11.76 4.01 -10.25
C PHE A 307 -11.52 5.45 -9.77
N SER A 308 -10.64 5.68 -8.80
CA SER A 308 -10.30 7.02 -8.31
C SER A 308 -9.65 7.90 -9.39
N THR A 309 -8.97 7.31 -10.39
CA THR A 309 -8.35 8.06 -11.49
C THR A 309 -9.36 8.89 -12.32
N ARG A 310 -10.66 8.59 -12.22
CA ARG A 310 -11.71 9.39 -12.86
C ARG A 310 -11.80 10.82 -12.33
N MET A 311 -11.26 11.06 -11.14
CA MET A 311 -11.21 12.39 -10.52
C MET A 311 -10.02 13.22 -11.03
N LEU A 312 -9.00 12.59 -11.58
CA LEU A 312 -7.82 13.26 -12.14
C LEU A 312 -8.16 13.98 -13.46
N PRO A 313 -7.45 15.10 -13.78
CA PRO A 313 -7.62 15.82 -15.04
C PRO A 313 -7.42 14.93 -16.26
N GLY A 314 -8.30 15.10 -17.24
CA GLY A 314 -8.24 14.39 -18.54
C GLY A 314 -7.41 15.11 -19.59
N THR A 315 -7.05 16.38 -19.34
CA THR A 315 -6.19 17.21 -20.17
C THR A 315 -4.79 17.29 -19.59
N ALA A 316 -3.79 17.58 -20.40
CA ALA A 316 -2.45 17.86 -19.89
C ALA A 316 -2.50 19.11 -18.98
N ILE A 317 -1.69 19.13 -17.93
CA ILE A 317 -1.48 20.32 -17.14
C ILE A 317 -0.56 21.21 -17.99
N ALA A 318 -1.00 22.43 -18.29
CA ALA A 318 -0.14 23.40 -18.96
C ALA A 318 1.11 23.61 -18.09
N SER A 319 2.28 23.32 -18.65
CA SER A 319 3.51 23.85 -18.09
C SER A 319 3.45 25.36 -18.29
N ASP A 320 3.62 26.15 -17.23
CA ASP A 320 3.95 27.58 -17.38
C ASP A 320 5.23 27.62 -18.21
N ASP A 321 5.08 27.85 -19.49
CA ASP A 321 6.17 28.18 -20.40
C ASP A 321 6.46 29.66 -20.17
N PRO A 322 7.59 30.01 -19.54
CA PRO A 322 7.93 31.41 -19.30
C PRO A 322 8.15 32.20 -20.59
N ASP A 323 8.09 31.54 -21.75
CA ASP A 323 8.30 32.14 -23.07
C ASP A 323 7.00 32.50 -23.82
N GLN A 324 5.82 32.24 -23.23
CA GLN A 324 4.56 32.84 -23.71
C GLN A 324 4.40 34.25 -23.11
N THR A 325 5.32 35.18 -23.51
CA THR A 325 5.02 36.60 -23.45
C THR A 325 3.85 36.85 -24.38
N ASP A 326 2.70 37.27 -23.78
CA ASP A 326 1.59 37.82 -24.54
C ASP A 326 2.11 38.71 -25.65
N PRO A 327 1.62 38.55 -26.88
CA PRO A 327 1.92 39.54 -27.90
C PRO A 327 1.39 40.88 -27.39
N VAL A 328 2.33 41.73 -27.00
CA VAL A 328 2.04 43.15 -26.66
C VAL A 328 1.26 43.71 -27.83
N ASP A 329 -0.04 43.86 -27.64
CA ASP A 329 -0.95 44.51 -28.58
C ASP A 329 -0.52 45.97 -28.68
N GLY A 330 0.37 46.23 -29.63
CA GLY A 330 0.94 47.53 -29.96
C GLY A 330 -0.02 48.38 -30.77
N THR A 331 -1.19 48.75 -30.22
CA THR A 331 -2.09 49.69 -30.82
C THR A 331 -2.60 50.74 -29.81
N HIS A 332 -1.69 51.58 -29.35
CA HIS A 332 -2.05 52.94 -28.98
C HIS A 332 -1.32 53.92 -29.87
N ALA A 333 -1.92 54.05 -31.07
CA ALA A 333 -1.59 55.16 -31.97
C ALA A 333 -1.97 56.50 -31.29
N SER A 334 -1.00 57.33 -31.16
CA SER A 334 -1.08 58.74 -30.88
C SER A 334 -2.18 59.44 -31.67
N SER A 335 -3.07 60.13 -30.98
CA SER A 335 -3.85 61.24 -31.52
C SER A 335 -3.77 62.40 -30.54
N THR A 336 -2.82 63.29 -30.80
CA THR A 336 -2.85 64.66 -30.28
C THR A 336 -3.70 65.51 -31.22
N PRO A 337 -4.68 66.29 -30.75
CA PRO A 337 -5.21 67.43 -31.49
C PRO A 337 -4.54 68.73 -31.04
N VAL A 338 -4.36 69.60 -31.98
CA VAL A 338 -3.99 71.02 -31.96
C VAL A 338 -4.78 71.85 -31.00
#